data_5e93917dccc5f5da19d4574cdee07ce5
#
_entry.id   5e93917dccc5f5da19d4574cdee07ce5
#
_cell.length_a   1.000
_cell.length_b   1.000
_cell.length_c   1.000
_cell.angle_alpha   90.00
_cell.angle_beta   90.00
_cell.angle_gamma   90.00
#
_symmetry.space_group_name_H-M   'P 1'
#
loop_
_entity.id
_entity.type
_entity.pdbx_description
1 polymer ?
#
loop_
_entity_poly.entity_id
_entity_poly.type
_entity_poly.pdbx_seq_one_letter_code
_entity_poly.pdbx_strand_id
1 'polypeptide(L)'
;MKTLHKPLQITVYQDVLCAWCYLADQRLDVLRQEFGEAIRWSVRPYPLRLHDALPTEREKRGLVEEVQRAQREQDPAARLLSTDLWLGGDPPRTSVPALAALEAARLQGPQARAFLARSMQRAALEQGINVSRTDVVFELASRVGLAMNEFSAAFRSEETRRLILDEHRDAANRGVRGVPTLVIGGRWMLCGLRELSEYREHILTCLGKVATPRSGSSERLVH
;
A
#
# COMPACT_ATOMS: atom_id res chain seq x y z
N MET A 1 28.24 11.58 -23.52
CA MET A 1 27.55 10.30 -23.31
C MET A 1 26.89 10.34 -21.93
N LYS A 2 25.55 10.44 -21.84
CA LYS A 2 24.83 10.29 -20.57
C LYS A 2 24.96 8.82 -20.16
N THR A 3 25.69 8.54 -19.09
CA THR A 3 25.67 7.23 -18.43
C THR A 3 24.23 6.96 -18.03
N LEU A 4 23.58 6.02 -18.71
CA LEU A 4 22.24 5.52 -18.35
C LEU A 4 22.38 4.76 -17.03
N HIS A 5 22.34 5.50 -15.91
CA HIS A 5 22.23 4.86 -14.60
C HIS A 5 20.88 4.12 -14.53
N LYS A 6 20.93 2.83 -14.25
CA LYS A 6 19.73 2.02 -14.01
C LYS A 6 18.92 2.69 -12.90
N PRO A 7 17.60 2.91 -13.09
CA PRO A 7 16.79 3.59 -12.08
C PRO A 7 16.81 2.79 -10.76
N LEU A 8 16.84 3.53 -9.64
CA LEU A 8 16.77 2.94 -8.31
C LEU A 8 15.43 2.21 -8.14
N GLN A 9 15.49 0.94 -7.75
CA GLN A 9 14.29 0.15 -7.50
C GLN A 9 13.78 0.42 -6.09
N ILE A 10 12.50 0.80 -5.95
CA ILE A 10 11.82 0.88 -4.66
C ILE A 10 10.58 0.01 -4.70
N THR A 11 10.50 -0.94 -3.76
CA THR A 11 9.33 -1.78 -3.56
C THR A 11 8.56 -1.28 -2.35
N VAL A 12 7.25 -1.08 -2.51
CA VAL A 12 6.33 -0.66 -1.45
C VAL A 12 5.35 -1.80 -1.19
N TYR A 13 5.37 -2.36 0.00
CA TYR A 13 4.37 -3.31 0.47
C TYR A 13 3.27 -2.56 1.19
N GLN A 14 2.02 -2.82 0.80
CA GLN A 14 0.87 -2.08 1.34
C GLN A 14 -0.45 -2.84 1.26
N ASP A 15 -1.42 -2.38 2.06
CA ASP A 15 -2.81 -2.80 2.06
C ASP A 15 -3.72 -1.57 2.00
N VAL A 16 -4.81 -1.65 1.25
CA VAL A 16 -5.78 -0.54 1.11
C VAL A 16 -6.58 -0.28 2.38
N LEU A 17 -6.66 -1.27 3.29
CA LEU A 17 -7.35 -1.15 4.58
C LEU A 17 -6.44 -0.56 5.68
N CYS A 18 -5.18 -0.24 5.35
CA CYS A 18 -4.19 0.23 6.30
C CYS A 18 -4.15 1.77 6.34
N ALA A 19 -4.54 2.37 7.46
CA ALA A 19 -4.49 3.82 7.66
C ALA A 19 -3.07 4.38 7.52
N TRP A 20 -2.05 3.66 7.99
CA TRP A 20 -0.65 4.05 7.85
C TRP A 20 -0.17 4.02 6.40
N CYS A 21 -0.69 3.06 5.58
CA CYS A 21 -0.41 3.02 4.14
C CYS A 21 -1.04 4.21 3.42
N TYR A 22 -2.25 4.62 3.83
CA TYR A 22 -2.91 5.80 3.30
C TYR A 22 -2.07 7.07 3.51
N LEU A 23 -1.54 7.28 4.72
CA LEU A 23 -0.65 8.40 5.03
C LEU A 23 0.70 8.30 4.31
N ALA A 24 1.26 7.08 4.23
CA ALA A 24 2.51 6.86 3.51
C ALA A 24 2.36 7.22 2.03
N ASP A 25 1.25 6.86 1.39
CA ASP A 25 1.02 7.16 -0.04
C ASP A 25 1.04 8.67 -0.33
N GLN A 26 0.53 9.52 0.59
CA GLN A 26 0.62 10.98 0.45
C GLN A 26 2.08 11.44 0.39
N ARG A 27 2.92 10.94 1.29
CA ARG A 27 4.36 11.25 1.34
C ARG A 27 5.10 10.69 0.12
N LEU A 28 4.75 9.47 -0.30
CA LEU A 28 5.36 8.83 -1.46
C LEU A 28 4.98 9.48 -2.78
N ASP A 29 3.79 10.06 -2.90
CA ASP A 29 3.39 10.82 -4.11
C ASP A 29 4.26 12.06 -4.32
N VAL A 30 4.66 12.75 -3.24
CA VAL A 30 5.63 13.85 -3.31
C VAL A 30 6.97 13.35 -3.86
N LEU A 31 7.46 12.21 -3.36
CA LEU A 31 8.74 11.64 -3.80
C LEU A 31 8.67 11.08 -5.24
N ARG A 32 7.52 10.54 -5.65
CA ARG A 32 7.30 10.11 -7.05
C ARG A 32 7.44 11.29 -8.00
N GLN A 33 6.88 12.44 -7.64
CA GLN A 33 7.00 13.66 -8.44
C GLN A 33 8.44 14.24 -8.42
N GLU A 34 9.07 14.26 -7.23
CA GLU A 34 10.41 14.82 -7.04
C GLU A 34 11.49 14.04 -7.80
N PHE A 35 11.44 12.71 -7.76
CA PHE A 35 12.49 11.86 -8.33
C PHE A 35 12.19 11.36 -9.74
N GLY A 36 10.95 11.40 -10.20
CA GLY A 36 10.54 11.03 -11.55
C GLY A 36 11.15 9.69 -12.01
N GLU A 37 11.77 9.71 -13.18
CA GLU A 37 12.35 8.53 -13.83
C GLU A 37 13.63 7.99 -13.14
N ALA A 38 14.20 8.72 -12.18
CA ALA A 38 15.35 8.23 -11.41
C ALA A 38 14.99 7.03 -10.54
N ILE A 39 13.69 6.82 -10.26
CA ILE A 39 13.20 5.74 -9.43
C ILE A 39 12.16 4.91 -10.19
N ARG A 40 12.31 3.59 -10.13
CA ARG A 40 11.27 2.64 -10.53
C ARG A 40 10.53 2.15 -9.29
N TRP A 41 9.29 2.58 -9.15
CA TRP A 41 8.40 2.18 -8.09
C TRP A 41 7.69 0.87 -8.42
N SER A 42 7.65 -0.05 -7.46
CA SER A 42 6.88 -1.29 -7.53
C SER A 42 6.03 -1.41 -6.28
N VAL A 43 4.72 -1.47 -6.43
CA VAL A 43 3.80 -1.67 -5.31
C VAL A 43 3.38 -3.12 -5.27
N ARG A 44 3.52 -3.75 -4.10
CA ARG A 44 3.22 -5.16 -3.86
C ARG A 44 2.11 -5.31 -2.82
N PRO A 45 1.15 -6.20 -3.06
CA PRO A 45 0.09 -6.47 -2.10
C PRO A 45 0.65 -7.18 -0.85
N TYR A 46 0.18 -6.73 0.31
CA TYR A 46 0.47 -7.39 1.59
C TYR A 46 -0.80 -7.38 2.44
N PRO A 47 -1.63 -8.43 2.35
CA PRO A 47 -2.89 -8.47 3.07
C PRO A 47 -2.69 -8.51 4.59
N LEU A 48 -3.19 -7.49 5.29
CA LEU A 48 -3.24 -7.45 6.74
C LEU A 48 -4.25 -8.47 7.30
N ARG A 49 -5.31 -8.71 6.54
CA ARG A 49 -6.33 -9.71 6.83
C ARG A 49 -6.32 -10.76 5.73
N LEU A 50 -5.44 -11.75 5.89
CA LEU A 50 -5.26 -12.81 4.89
C LEU A 50 -6.43 -13.80 4.88
N HIS A 51 -6.93 -14.16 6.06
CA HIS A 51 -7.99 -15.17 6.22
C HIS A 51 -9.36 -14.52 6.17
N ASP A 52 -10.31 -15.21 5.51
CA ASP A 52 -11.70 -14.78 5.42
C ASP A 52 -12.45 -15.09 6.73
N ALA A 53 -12.35 -14.17 7.69
CA ALA A 53 -13.03 -14.27 8.98
C ALA A 53 -13.47 -12.89 9.46
N LEU A 54 -14.64 -12.82 10.10
CA LEU A 54 -15.02 -11.57 10.78
C LEU A 54 -14.00 -11.23 11.85
N PRO A 55 -13.64 -9.94 12.00
CA PRO A 55 -12.77 -9.53 13.09
C PRO A 55 -13.47 -9.76 14.43
N THR A 56 -12.74 -10.35 15.37
CA THR A 56 -13.17 -10.45 16.75
C THR A 56 -13.25 -9.05 17.39
N GLU A 57 -13.97 -8.90 18.50
CA GLU A 57 -14.06 -7.62 19.20
C GLU A 57 -12.69 -7.10 19.67
N ARG A 58 -11.76 -8.01 19.99
CA ARG A 58 -10.38 -7.63 20.31
C ARG A 58 -9.63 -7.09 19.09
N GLU A 59 -9.77 -7.75 17.95
CA GLU A 59 -9.16 -7.29 16.69
C GLU A 59 -9.75 -5.96 16.24
N LYS A 60 -11.08 -5.79 16.32
CA LYS A 60 -11.74 -4.50 16.00
C LYS A 60 -11.17 -3.37 16.85
N ARG A 61 -11.06 -3.56 18.18
CA ARG A 61 -10.47 -2.57 19.07
C ARG A 61 -9.05 -2.19 18.64
N GLY A 62 -8.19 -3.19 18.34
CA GLY A 62 -6.83 -2.95 17.87
C GLY A 62 -6.81 -2.15 16.56
N LEU A 63 -7.67 -2.50 15.59
CA LEU A 63 -7.77 -1.79 14.31
C LEU A 63 -8.26 -0.35 14.48
N VAL A 64 -9.23 -0.12 15.37
CA VAL A 64 -9.71 1.23 15.72
C VAL A 64 -8.59 2.05 16.37
N GLU A 65 -7.85 1.48 17.32
CA GLU A 65 -6.70 2.13 17.95
C GLU A 65 -5.61 2.51 16.95
N GLU A 66 -5.36 1.66 15.93
CA GLU A 66 -4.42 1.98 14.85
C GLU A 66 -4.88 3.19 14.04
N VAL A 67 -6.17 3.24 13.66
CA VAL A 67 -6.73 4.40 12.95
C VAL A 67 -6.64 5.65 13.83
N GLN A 68 -7.01 5.57 15.11
CA GLN A 68 -6.93 6.69 16.05
C GLN A 68 -5.49 7.19 16.27
N ARG A 69 -4.50 6.29 16.22
CA ARG A 69 -3.09 6.68 16.26
C ARG A 69 -2.69 7.42 14.99
N ALA A 70 -3.11 6.91 13.82
CA ALA A 70 -2.85 7.55 12.54
C ALA A 70 -3.52 8.94 12.43
N GLN A 71 -4.70 9.14 13.04
CA GLN A 71 -5.37 10.43 13.09
C GLN A 71 -4.58 11.51 13.85
N ARG A 72 -3.63 11.12 14.71
CA ARG A 72 -2.80 12.05 15.50
C ARG A 72 -1.57 12.55 14.73
N GLU A 73 -1.29 11.98 13.56
CA GLU A 73 -0.21 12.46 12.70
C GLU A 73 -0.44 13.91 12.26
N GLN A 74 0.64 14.66 12.15
CA GLN A 74 0.61 16.05 11.68
C GLN A 74 0.52 16.11 10.15
N ASP A 75 -0.48 15.41 9.59
CA ASP A 75 -0.73 15.32 8.17
C ASP A 75 -2.19 15.72 7.91
N PRO A 76 -2.47 16.61 6.93
CA PRO A 76 -3.86 16.96 6.58
C PRO A 76 -4.73 15.75 6.27
N ALA A 77 -4.17 14.71 5.63
CA ALA A 77 -4.89 13.49 5.29
C ALA A 77 -5.28 12.66 6.55
N ALA A 78 -4.54 12.78 7.65
CA ALA A 78 -4.85 12.10 8.89
C ALA A 78 -6.22 12.52 9.46
N ARG A 79 -6.61 13.78 9.23
CA ARG A 79 -7.91 14.32 9.69
C ARG A 79 -9.10 13.74 8.93
N LEU A 80 -8.88 13.13 7.78
CA LEU A 80 -9.92 12.52 6.95
C LEU A 80 -10.18 11.07 7.35
N LEU A 81 -9.29 10.45 8.12
CA LEU A 81 -9.44 9.06 8.54
C LEU A 81 -10.65 8.89 9.45
N SER A 82 -11.43 7.83 9.23
CA SER A 82 -12.56 7.42 10.05
C SER A 82 -12.36 6.00 10.58
N THR A 83 -12.90 5.76 11.78
CA THR A 83 -12.98 4.43 12.40
C THR A 83 -14.19 3.62 11.92
N ASP A 84 -15.09 4.22 11.12
CA ASP A 84 -16.38 3.64 10.76
C ASP A 84 -16.27 2.33 9.99
N LEU A 85 -15.18 2.12 9.23
CA LEU A 85 -14.90 0.85 8.58
C LEU A 85 -14.93 -0.34 9.56
N TRP A 86 -14.44 -0.12 10.77
CA TRP A 86 -14.29 -1.17 11.78
C TRP A 86 -15.41 -1.17 12.81
N LEU A 87 -16.04 -0.02 13.06
CA LEU A 87 -17.15 0.13 13.99
C LEU A 87 -18.52 -0.08 13.34
N GLY A 88 -18.59 -0.02 12.01
CA GLY A 88 -19.81 -0.24 11.24
C GLY A 88 -20.28 -1.69 11.28
N GLY A 89 -21.49 -1.92 10.75
CA GLY A 89 -22.14 -3.24 10.71
C GLY A 89 -21.57 -4.23 9.69
N ASP A 90 -20.66 -3.77 8.79
CA ASP A 90 -20.11 -4.58 7.68
C ASP A 90 -18.57 -4.41 7.59
N PRO A 91 -17.80 -4.80 8.62
CA PRO A 91 -16.35 -4.69 8.56
C PRO A 91 -15.75 -5.71 7.58
N PRO A 92 -14.63 -5.36 6.89
CA PRO A 92 -13.94 -6.27 5.99
C PRO A 92 -13.53 -7.58 6.69
N ARG A 93 -13.87 -8.71 6.09
CA ARG A 93 -13.48 -10.04 6.58
C ARG A 93 -12.05 -10.38 6.18
N THR A 94 -11.62 -9.92 5.01
CA THR A 94 -10.28 -10.13 4.44
C THR A 94 -9.90 -8.98 3.53
N SER A 95 -8.59 -8.73 3.37
CA SER A 95 -8.07 -7.73 2.42
C SER A 95 -7.97 -8.26 0.99
N VAL A 96 -8.05 -9.59 0.81
CA VAL A 96 -7.72 -10.24 -0.47
C VAL A 96 -8.54 -9.72 -1.65
N PRO A 97 -9.89 -9.55 -1.57
CA PRO A 97 -10.65 -9.03 -2.71
C PRO A 97 -10.24 -7.62 -3.12
N ALA A 98 -10.01 -6.73 -2.14
CA ALA A 98 -9.58 -5.36 -2.42
C ALA A 98 -8.20 -5.34 -3.10
N LEU A 99 -7.26 -6.16 -2.65
CA LEU A 99 -5.94 -6.27 -3.27
C LEU A 99 -6.01 -6.95 -4.65
N ALA A 100 -6.89 -7.95 -4.84
CA ALA A 100 -7.14 -8.56 -6.15
C ALA A 100 -7.65 -7.54 -7.17
N ALA A 101 -8.52 -6.63 -6.74
CA ALA A 101 -8.99 -5.54 -7.58
C ALA A 101 -7.85 -4.63 -8.06
N LEU A 102 -6.89 -4.30 -7.17
CA LEU A 102 -5.73 -3.50 -7.53
C LEU A 102 -4.80 -4.22 -8.52
N GLU A 103 -4.62 -5.53 -8.36
CA GLU A 103 -3.81 -6.32 -9.30
C GLU A 103 -4.52 -6.49 -10.66
N ALA A 104 -5.84 -6.66 -10.67
CA ALA A 104 -6.62 -6.64 -11.90
C ALA A 104 -6.52 -5.28 -12.63
N ALA A 105 -6.64 -4.18 -11.90
CA ALA A 105 -6.47 -2.84 -12.46
C ALA A 105 -5.04 -2.59 -12.98
N ARG A 106 -4.01 -3.19 -12.37
CA ARG A 106 -2.62 -3.08 -12.81
C ARG A 106 -2.40 -3.60 -14.23
N LEU A 107 -3.19 -4.58 -14.66
CA LEU A 107 -3.12 -5.10 -16.05
C LEU A 107 -3.58 -4.06 -17.08
N GLN A 108 -4.35 -3.05 -16.66
CA GLN A 108 -4.76 -1.92 -17.50
C GLN A 108 -3.81 -0.71 -17.36
N GLY A 109 -2.72 -0.87 -16.63
CA GLY A 109 -1.66 0.11 -16.50
C GLY A 109 -1.48 0.64 -15.06
N PRO A 110 -0.32 1.26 -14.80
CA PRO A 110 0.01 1.75 -13.46
C PRO A 110 -0.90 2.89 -12.99
N GLN A 111 -1.40 3.72 -13.90
CA GLN A 111 -2.34 4.79 -13.57
C GLN A 111 -3.70 4.26 -13.17
N ALA A 112 -4.22 3.24 -13.90
CA ALA A 112 -5.48 2.57 -13.58
C ALA A 112 -5.44 1.99 -12.16
N ARG A 113 -4.36 1.28 -11.82
CA ARG A 113 -4.13 0.79 -10.46
C ARG A 113 -4.10 1.91 -9.42
N ALA A 114 -3.38 3.00 -9.70
CA ALA A 114 -3.23 4.11 -8.76
C ALA A 114 -4.57 4.83 -8.51
N PHE A 115 -5.38 5.06 -9.54
CA PHE A 115 -6.70 5.67 -9.40
C PHE A 115 -7.65 4.80 -8.59
N LEU A 116 -7.68 3.48 -8.87
CA LEU A 116 -8.50 2.56 -8.11
C LEU A 116 -8.04 2.48 -6.64
N ALA A 117 -6.73 2.43 -6.38
CA ALA A 117 -6.19 2.40 -5.03
C ALA A 117 -6.63 3.61 -4.21
N ARG A 118 -6.48 4.83 -4.75
CA ARG A 118 -6.94 6.07 -4.08
C ARG A 118 -8.45 6.06 -3.85
N SER A 119 -9.23 5.61 -4.83
CA SER A 119 -10.69 5.52 -4.70
C SER A 119 -11.09 4.55 -3.59
N MET A 120 -10.44 3.38 -3.53
CA MET A 120 -10.69 2.38 -2.49
C MET A 120 -10.24 2.85 -1.10
N GLN A 121 -9.06 3.46 -0.99
CA GLN A 121 -8.57 4.02 0.27
C GLN A 121 -9.52 5.09 0.82
N ARG A 122 -10.00 6.00 -0.02
CA ARG A 122 -10.98 7.01 0.38
C ARG A 122 -12.30 6.38 0.82
N ALA A 123 -12.83 5.45 0.04
CA ALA A 123 -14.07 4.76 0.39
C ALA A 123 -13.94 4.02 1.73
N ALA A 124 -12.84 3.28 1.94
CA ALA A 124 -12.62 2.51 3.17
C ALA A 124 -12.29 3.38 4.37
N LEU A 125 -11.29 4.26 4.24
CA LEU A 125 -10.64 4.90 5.39
C LEU A 125 -11.23 6.28 5.73
N GLU A 126 -11.90 6.94 4.78
CA GLU A 126 -12.58 8.22 5.02
C GLU A 126 -14.11 8.03 5.20
N GLN A 127 -14.71 7.07 4.47
CA GLN A 127 -16.17 6.90 4.38
C GLN A 127 -16.69 5.64 5.08
N GLY A 128 -15.80 4.78 5.59
CA GLY A 128 -16.18 3.56 6.30
C GLY A 128 -16.81 2.46 5.42
N ILE A 129 -16.59 2.52 4.09
CA ILE A 129 -17.19 1.57 3.14
C ILE A 129 -16.32 0.31 3.04
N ASN A 130 -16.93 -0.87 3.13
CA ASN A 130 -16.25 -2.14 2.97
C ASN A 130 -15.86 -2.40 1.51
N VAL A 131 -14.65 -2.00 1.13
CA VAL A 131 -14.09 -2.18 -0.22
C VAL A 131 -13.67 -3.62 -0.54
N SER A 132 -13.88 -4.57 0.37
CA SER A 132 -13.68 -6.00 0.08
C SER A 132 -14.96 -6.67 -0.45
N ARG A 133 -16.06 -5.96 -0.48
CA ARG A 133 -17.31 -6.41 -1.12
C ARG A 133 -17.18 -6.32 -2.63
N THR A 134 -17.60 -7.37 -3.33
CA THR A 134 -17.52 -7.45 -4.79
C THR A 134 -18.32 -6.34 -5.49
N ASP A 135 -19.52 -6.03 -5.01
CA ASP A 135 -20.37 -4.96 -5.57
C ASP A 135 -19.67 -3.59 -5.46
N VAL A 136 -19.09 -3.27 -4.29
CA VAL A 136 -18.33 -2.03 -4.06
C VAL A 136 -17.09 -1.99 -4.96
N VAL A 137 -16.34 -3.10 -5.05
CA VAL A 137 -15.17 -3.22 -5.94
C VAL A 137 -15.54 -2.85 -7.38
N PHE A 138 -16.61 -3.44 -7.91
CA PHE A 138 -17.04 -3.20 -9.29
C PHE A 138 -17.56 -1.78 -9.51
N GLU A 139 -18.27 -1.22 -8.55
CA GLU A 139 -18.71 0.17 -8.59
C GLU A 139 -17.52 1.13 -8.66
N LEU A 140 -16.54 0.97 -7.78
CA LEU A 140 -15.34 1.81 -7.76
C LEU A 140 -14.51 1.64 -9.03
N ALA A 141 -14.33 0.41 -9.51
CA ALA A 141 -13.62 0.13 -10.76
C ALA A 141 -14.28 0.80 -11.97
N SER A 142 -15.60 0.74 -12.06
CA SER A 142 -16.39 1.42 -13.11
C SER A 142 -16.25 2.93 -13.02
N ARG A 143 -16.34 3.51 -11.82
CA ARG A 143 -16.21 4.96 -11.60
C ARG A 143 -14.85 5.52 -12.00
N VAL A 144 -13.78 4.76 -11.86
CA VAL A 144 -12.45 5.18 -12.30
C VAL A 144 -12.18 4.88 -13.78
N GLY A 145 -13.16 4.37 -14.51
CA GLY A 145 -13.12 4.20 -15.97
C GLY A 145 -12.35 2.97 -16.44
N LEU A 146 -12.29 1.89 -15.66
CA LEU A 146 -11.65 0.65 -16.10
C LEU A 146 -12.45 -0.06 -17.20
N ALA A 147 -11.77 -0.77 -18.08
CA ALA A 147 -12.38 -1.69 -19.03
C ALA A 147 -12.96 -2.90 -18.26
N MET A 148 -14.28 -2.85 -17.97
CA MET A 148 -14.92 -3.72 -16.99
C MET A 148 -14.91 -5.20 -17.36
N ASN A 149 -14.93 -5.56 -18.66
CA ASN A 149 -14.84 -6.96 -19.07
C ASN A 149 -13.48 -7.56 -18.73
N GLU A 150 -12.41 -6.84 -19.06
CA GLU A 150 -11.02 -7.24 -18.74
C GLU A 150 -10.79 -7.25 -17.22
N PHE A 151 -11.27 -6.21 -16.54
CA PHE A 151 -11.19 -6.11 -15.08
C PHE A 151 -11.88 -7.29 -14.39
N SER A 152 -13.12 -7.60 -14.81
CA SER A 152 -13.91 -8.71 -14.22
C SER A 152 -13.22 -10.06 -14.42
N ALA A 153 -12.69 -10.32 -15.63
CA ALA A 153 -11.96 -11.55 -15.91
C ALA A 153 -10.71 -11.69 -15.03
N ALA A 154 -9.90 -10.62 -14.95
CA ALA A 154 -8.69 -10.60 -14.13
C ALA A 154 -9.00 -10.68 -12.63
N PHE A 155 -9.98 -9.92 -12.14
CA PHE A 155 -10.38 -9.93 -10.72
C PHE A 155 -10.83 -11.32 -10.24
N ARG A 156 -11.56 -12.07 -11.10
CA ARG A 156 -12.06 -13.40 -10.78
C ARG A 156 -11.06 -14.51 -11.05
N SER A 157 -9.90 -14.21 -11.61
CA SER A 157 -8.93 -15.24 -11.97
C SER A 157 -8.27 -15.82 -10.72
N GLU A 158 -8.07 -17.12 -10.73
CA GLU A 158 -7.31 -17.81 -9.69
C GLU A 158 -5.84 -17.38 -9.68
N GLU A 159 -5.32 -16.98 -10.83
CA GLU A 159 -3.95 -16.44 -10.97
C GLU A 159 -3.76 -15.18 -10.14
N THR A 160 -4.71 -14.22 -10.22
CA THR A 160 -4.66 -13.00 -9.41
C THR A 160 -4.71 -13.31 -7.92
N ARG A 161 -5.52 -14.28 -7.51
CA ARG A 161 -5.59 -14.69 -6.11
C ARG A 161 -4.29 -15.35 -5.64
N ARG A 162 -3.72 -16.25 -6.43
CA ARG A 162 -2.42 -16.88 -6.14
C ARG A 162 -1.31 -15.85 -6.02
N LEU A 163 -1.26 -14.88 -6.93
CA LEU A 163 -0.27 -13.83 -6.91
C LEU A 163 -0.25 -13.10 -5.55
N ILE A 164 -1.41 -12.77 -4.97
CA ILE A 164 -1.47 -12.09 -3.67
C ILE A 164 -0.90 -12.98 -2.56
N LEU A 165 -1.23 -14.27 -2.56
CA LEU A 165 -0.73 -15.21 -1.56
C LEU A 165 0.78 -15.44 -1.69
N ASP A 166 1.27 -15.54 -2.92
CA ASP A 166 2.69 -15.70 -3.21
C ASP A 166 3.49 -14.45 -2.82
N GLU A 167 2.99 -13.27 -3.18
CA GLU A 167 3.61 -12.00 -2.78
C GLU A 167 3.65 -11.81 -1.25
N HIS A 168 2.59 -12.20 -0.55
CA HIS A 168 2.58 -12.16 0.92
C HIS A 168 3.64 -13.11 1.50
N ARG A 169 3.74 -14.34 0.97
CA ARG A 169 4.74 -15.31 1.41
C ARG A 169 6.16 -14.83 1.12
N ASP A 170 6.40 -14.30 -0.09
CA ASP A 170 7.71 -13.76 -0.47
C ASP A 170 8.10 -12.55 0.37
N ALA A 171 7.15 -11.67 0.68
CA ALA A 171 7.37 -10.55 1.59
C ALA A 171 7.78 -11.04 2.99
N ALA A 172 7.07 -12.02 3.53
CA ALA A 172 7.39 -12.61 4.84
C ALA A 172 8.79 -13.25 4.86
N ASN A 173 9.16 -13.97 3.79
CA ASN A 173 10.50 -14.56 3.63
C ASN A 173 11.60 -13.50 3.54
N ARG A 174 11.30 -12.29 3.04
CA ARG A 174 12.20 -11.14 3.02
C ARG A 174 12.25 -10.36 4.32
N GLY A 175 11.53 -10.78 5.36
CA GLY A 175 11.49 -10.13 6.67
C GLY A 175 10.46 -9.01 6.80
N VAL A 176 9.57 -8.80 5.80
CA VAL A 176 8.45 -7.87 5.93
C VAL A 176 7.48 -8.42 6.97
N ARG A 177 7.16 -7.63 8.00
CA ARG A 177 6.32 -8.02 9.13
C ARG A 177 5.04 -7.18 9.25
N GLY A 178 4.88 -6.19 8.39
CA GLY A 178 3.73 -5.28 8.39
C GLY A 178 3.85 -4.24 7.30
N VAL A 179 2.85 -3.36 7.24
CA VAL A 179 2.76 -2.33 6.21
C VAL A 179 2.42 -0.96 6.84
N PRO A 180 2.83 0.14 6.19
CA PRO A 180 3.64 0.20 4.98
C PRO A 180 5.07 -0.28 5.23
N THR A 181 5.68 -0.94 4.25
CA THR A 181 7.10 -1.26 4.27
C THR A 181 7.71 -0.91 2.91
N LEU A 182 8.79 -0.12 2.93
CA LEU A 182 9.57 0.22 1.75
C LEU A 182 10.88 -0.56 1.74
N VAL A 183 11.20 -1.14 0.59
CA VAL A 183 12.54 -1.71 0.33
C VAL A 183 13.21 -0.88 -0.75
N ILE A 184 14.27 -0.15 -0.37
CA ILE A 184 14.99 0.80 -1.22
C ILE A 184 16.28 0.17 -1.69
N GLY A 185 16.44 0.03 -3.02
CA GLY A 185 17.63 -0.52 -3.67
C GLY A 185 17.98 -1.95 -3.25
N GLY A 186 17.04 -2.70 -2.68
CA GLY A 186 17.27 -4.04 -2.11
C GLY A 186 18.15 -4.06 -0.88
N ARG A 187 18.49 -2.89 -0.29
CA ARG A 187 19.43 -2.75 0.85
C ARG A 187 18.78 -2.25 2.13
N TRP A 188 17.84 -1.33 2.02
CA TRP A 188 17.21 -0.66 3.14
C TRP A 188 15.75 -1.07 3.23
N MET A 189 15.34 -1.52 4.41
CA MET A 189 13.94 -1.78 4.72
C MET A 189 13.47 -0.75 5.74
N LEU A 190 12.48 0.04 5.36
CA LEU A 190 11.84 1.04 6.21
C LEU A 190 10.43 0.55 6.54
N CYS A 191 10.22 0.14 7.78
CA CYS A 191 8.95 -0.40 8.26
C CYS A 191 8.13 0.70 8.94
N GLY A 192 6.82 0.74 8.65
CA GLY A 192 5.89 1.73 9.18
C GLY A 192 6.00 3.08 8.47
N LEU A 193 5.13 4.00 8.89
CA LEU A 193 5.14 5.38 8.39
C LEU A 193 6.43 6.08 8.83
N ARG A 194 7.05 6.80 7.91
CA ARG A 194 8.25 7.61 8.15
C ARG A 194 8.03 9.05 7.71
N GLU A 195 8.79 9.98 8.28
CA GLU A 195 8.81 11.34 7.81
C GLU A 195 9.27 11.44 6.36
N LEU A 196 8.72 12.40 5.61
CA LEU A 196 9.09 12.64 4.21
C LEU A 196 10.60 12.86 4.04
N SER A 197 11.22 13.55 5.01
CA SER A 197 12.66 13.79 5.05
C SER A 197 13.46 12.51 5.20
N GLU A 198 13.00 11.56 6.02
CA GLU A 198 13.66 10.27 6.24
C GLU A 198 13.62 9.41 4.97
N TYR A 199 12.45 9.29 4.33
CA TYR A 199 12.36 8.62 3.04
C TYR A 199 13.30 9.24 2.00
N ARG A 200 13.31 10.57 1.89
CA ARG A 200 14.16 11.30 0.94
C ARG A 200 15.65 11.05 1.19
N GLU A 201 16.10 11.08 2.44
CA GLU A 201 17.49 10.86 2.81
C GLU A 201 17.97 9.46 2.39
N HIS A 202 17.19 8.42 2.66
CA HIS A 202 17.53 7.06 2.23
C HIS A 202 17.58 6.91 0.71
N ILE A 203 16.66 7.55 -0.01
CA ILE A 203 16.66 7.57 -1.48
C ILE A 203 17.92 8.26 -2.00
N LEU A 204 18.23 9.45 -1.50
CA LEU A 204 19.41 10.21 -1.91
C LEU A 204 20.71 9.47 -1.61
N THR A 205 20.78 8.79 -0.49
CA THR A 205 21.92 7.92 -0.13
C THR A 205 22.08 6.78 -1.13
N CYS A 206 20.99 6.11 -1.50
CA CYS A 206 21.02 5.03 -2.50
C CYS A 206 21.36 5.53 -3.91
N LEU A 207 21.04 6.78 -4.21
CA LEU A 207 21.43 7.44 -5.47
C LEU A 207 22.88 7.96 -5.44
N GLY A 208 23.60 7.81 -4.33
CA GLY A 208 24.97 8.30 -4.15
C GLY A 208 25.08 9.82 -4.06
N LYS A 209 24.00 10.52 -3.67
CA LYS A 209 23.94 12.00 -3.60
C LYS A 209 24.25 12.56 -2.20
N VAL A 210 24.17 11.72 -1.15
CA VAL A 210 24.50 12.06 0.24
C VAL A 210 25.18 10.90 0.94
N ALA A 211 25.86 11.17 2.07
CA ALA A 211 26.46 10.12 2.89
C ALA A 211 25.37 9.23 3.55
N THR A 212 25.75 8.02 3.94
CA THR A 212 24.85 7.05 4.59
C THR A 212 24.18 7.67 5.83
N PRO A 213 22.85 7.59 5.98
CA PRO A 213 22.14 8.09 7.16
C PRO A 213 22.66 7.43 8.46
N ARG A 214 22.70 8.18 9.55
CA ARG A 214 22.94 7.61 10.86
C ARG A 214 21.75 6.74 11.24
N SER A 215 22.02 5.52 11.73
CA SER A 215 21.02 4.49 12.02
C SER A 215 20.03 4.94 13.10
N GLY A 216 18.84 5.35 12.64
CA GLY A 216 17.63 5.38 13.46
C GLY A 216 16.63 4.45 12.81
N SER A 217 16.25 3.38 13.49
CA SER A 217 15.14 2.45 13.14
C SER A 217 15.05 1.90 11.70
N SER A 218 16.11 1.98 10.88
CA SER A 218 16.18 1.29 9.57
C SER A 218 16.99 0.00 9.72
N GLU A 219 16.38 -1.14 9.40
CA GLU A 219 17.07 -2.42 9.37
C GLU A 219 17.69 -2.63 7.98
N ARG A 220 19.01 -2.93 7.94
CA ARG A 220 19.60 -3.43 6.70
C ARG A 220 19.13 -4.86 6.48
N LEU A 221 18.71 -5.16 5.24
CA LEU A 221 18.50 -6.55 4.85
C LEU A 221 19.85 -7.28 4.95
N VAL A 222 19.96 -8.18 5.91
CA VAL A 222 21.09 -9.12 6.01
C VAL A 222 20.76 -10.26 5.04
N HIS A 223 21.66 -10.51 4.09
CA HIS A 223 21.59 -11.63 3.16
C HIS A 223 21.84 -12.94 3.88
#